data_9d8bf61c34dd8de357fdb11bb8ff8681
#
_entry.id   9d8bf61c34dd8de357fdb11bb8ff8681
#
_cell.length_a   1.000
_cell.length_b   1.000
_cell.length_c   1.000
_cell.angle_alpha   90.00
_cell.angle_beta   90.00
_cell.angle_gamma   90.00
#
_symmetry.space_group_name_H-M   'P 1'
#
loop_
_entity.id
_entity.type
_entity.pdbx_description
1 polymer ?
#
loop_
_entity_poly.entity_id
_entity_poly.type
_entity_poly.pdbx_seq_one_letter_code
_entity_poly.pdbx_strand_id
1 'polypeptide(L)'
;MRSTGAPLSYARRVAVWDAVLAAVRDQLRGQGLREVSTPVRVRAPAIEPYIEPIAAPPGFLATSPELAMKRLLCRGSGPIFQLSHVFRQAERGDRHSEEFHLLEWYRLGEELGPLEGDVEAIVARVFAAVGEASQPPRRWRRDSFFEVFAATTGVALRGDEDDGQLREALPAALREAVWDGRPGPLLSAEPEVRALAAWTGLFGVWSDRHLDPWLMQQRDVGVHLGEFPGALAALSRRSERGGRAIAHRVESHVGGVELANGYLELRDASEQRARFIAVNALREALGAAALPLDEEFLAELAAAPGLPACAGVALGLDRLVMLACGRSRLSDVTVALGAA
;
A
#
# COMPACT_ATOMS: atom_id res chain seq x y z
N MET A 1 0.78 -8.09 -19.48
CA MET A 1 0.31 -9.46 -19.82
C MET A 1 -0.87 -9.35 -20.77
N ARG A 2 -0.87 -10.04 -21.91
CA ARG A 2 -2.11 -10.21 -22.68
C ARG A 2 -2.89 -11.33 -21.97
N SER A 3 -4.15 -11.09 -21.58
CA SER A 3 -5.04 -12.16 -21.11
C SER A 3 -5.09 -13.26 -22.17
N THR A 4 -4.65 -14.47 -21.81
CA THR A 4 -4.58 -15.60 -22.74
C THR A 4 -5.78 -16.56 -22.59
N GLY A 5 -6.83 -16.18 -21.87
CA GLY A 5 -7.96 -17.08 -21.65
C GLY A 5 -9.29 -16.37 -21.37
N ALA A 6 -10.37 -17.10 -21.59
CA ALA A 6 -11.71 -16.70 -21.16
C ALA A 6 -11.77 -16.60 -19.63
N PRO A 7 -12.71 -15.81 -19.06
CA PRO A 7 -12.95 -15.78 -17.61
C PRO A 7 -13.11 -17.19 -17.04
N LEU A 8 -12.64 -17.39 -15.80
CA LEU A 8 -12.86 -18.69 -15.13
C LEU A 8 -14.36 -18.94 -14.93
N SER A 9 -14.77 -20.21 -15.03
CA SER A 9 -16.14 -20.61 -14.64
C SER A 9 -16.36 -20.30 -13.15
N TYR A 10 -17.59 -20.04 -12.73
CA TYR A 10 -17.90 -19.78 -11.31
C TYR A 10 -17.46 -20.92 -10.39
N ALA A 11 -17.68 -22.17 -10.76
CA ALA A 11 -17.22 -23.31 -9.99
C ALA A 11 -15.69 -23.29 -9.79
N ARG A 12 -14.93 -22.92 -10.83
CA ARG A 12 -13.48 -22.82 -10.73
C ARG A 12 -13.06 -21.63 -9.87
N ARG A 13 -13.74 -20.47 -9.97
CA ARG A 13 -13.49 -19.31 -9.08
C ARG A 13 -13.68 -19.70 -7.62
N VAL A 14 -14.80 -20.33 -7.27
CA VAL A 14 -15.07 -20.78 -5.89
C VAL A 14 -13.97 -21.73 -5.40
N ALA A 15 -13.58 -22.73 -6.20
CA ALA A 15 -12.51 -23.66 -5.82
C ALA A 15 -11.15 -22.97 -5.65
N VAL A 16 -10.81 -22.01 -6.51
CA VAL A 16 -9.58 -21.21 -6.40
C VAL A 16 -9.57 -20.40 -5.10
N TRP A 17 -10.65 -19.68 -4.83
CA TRP A 17 -10.74 -18.85 -3.63
C TRP A 17 -10.69 -19.69 -2.34
N ASP A 18 -11.37 -20.82 -2.29
CA ASP A 18 -11.32 -21.74 -1.15
C ASP A 18 -9.87 -22.21 -0.88
N ALA A 19 -9.17 -22.66 -1.93
CA ALA A 19 -7.78 -23.10 -1.83
C ALA A 19 -6.82 -21.97 -1.42
N VAL A 20 -7.00 -20.77 -1.96
CA VAL A 20 -6.16 -19.59 -1.65
C VAL A 20 -6.36 -19.16 -0.21
N LEU A 21 -7.61 -19.04 0.27
CA LEU A 21 -7.91 -18.64 1.64
C LEU A 21 -7.33 -19.63 2.65
N ALA A 22 -7.41 -20.94 2.37
CA ALA A 22 -6.79 -21.97 3.19
C ALA A 22 -5.25 -21.83 3.20
N ALA A 23 -4.63 -21.71 2.02
CA ALA A 23 -3.17 -21.61 1.87
C ALA A 23 -2.57 -20.41 2.60
N VAL A 24 -3.22 -19.25 2.53
CA VAL A 24 -2.80 -18.01 3.21
C VAL A 24 -2.90 -18.14 4.73
N ARG A 25 -4.01 -18.68 5.23
CA ARG A 25 -4.21 -18.94 6.67
C ARG A 25 -3.20 -19.92 7.22
N ASP A 26 -2.96 -21.01 6.51
CA ASP A 26 -1.98 -22.02 6.92
C ASP A 26 -0.56 -21.44 6.97
N GLN A 27 -0.20 -20.60 5.98
CA GLN A 27 1.10 -19.96 5.94
C GLN A 27 1.32 -19.06 7.16
N LEU A 28 0.40 -18.15 7.44
CA LEU A 28 0.57 -17.17 8.52
C LEU A 28 0.42 -17.81 9.92
N ARG A 29 -0.51 -18.75 10.09
CA ARG A 29 -0.65 -19.52 11.34
C ARG A 29 0.58 -20.40 11.60
N GLY A 30 1.14 -21.02 10.56
CA GLY A 30 2.37 -21.81 10.66
C GLY A 30 3.57 -20.98 11.09
N GLN A 31 3.55 -19.68 10.88
CA GLN A 31 4.56 -18.71 11.33
C GLN A 31 4.23 -18.10 12.71
N GLY A 32 3.18 -18.56 13.40
CA GLY A 32 2.80 -18.11 14.74
C GLY A 32 1.94 -16.86 14.81
N LEU A 33 1.44 -16.35 13.67
CA LEU A 33 0.50 -15.22 13.67
C LEU A 33 -0.91 -15.69 14.01
N ARG A 34 -1.66 -14.86 14.74
CA ARG A 34 -3.06 -15.11 15.09
C ARG A 34 -3.99 -14.36 14.17
N GLU A 35 -5.01 -15.05 13.64
CA GLU A 35 -6.06 -14.40 12.86
C GLU A 35 -6.96 -13.58 13.78
N VAL A 36 -7.22 -12.32 13.39
CA VAL A 36 -8.12 -11.40 14.10
C VAL A 36 -9.21 -10.93 13.15
N SER A 37 -10.26 -10.34 13.71
CA SER A 37 -11.32 -9.69 12.97
C SER A 37 -11.64 -8.36 13.64
N THR A 38 -11.50 -7.28 12.89
CA THR A 38 -11.80 -5.91 13.32
C THR A 38 -13.07 -5.41 12.64
N PRO A 39 -13.71 -4.36 13.16
CA PRO A 39 -14.93 -3.82 12.55
C PRO A 39 -14.71 -3.34 11.11
N VAL A 40 -15.62 -3.70 10.22
CA VAL A 40 -15.66 -3.23 8.82
C VAL A 40 -16.20 -1.79 8.73
N ARG A 41 -17.10 -1.38 9.65
CA ARG A 41 -17.56 -0.01 9.76
C ARG A 41 -16.83 0.69 10.90
N VAL A 42 -16.11 1.76 10.56
CA VAL A 42 -15.24 2.53 11.45
C VAL A 42 -15.74 3.97 11.61
N ARG A 43 -15.40 4.62 12.72
CA ARG A 43 -15.73 6.04 12.93
C ARG A 43 -14.79 6.95 12.16
N ALA A 44 -13.52 6.57 12.07
CA ALA A 44 -12.48 7.26 11.34
C ALA A 44 -11.72 6.24 10.47
N PRO A 45 -11.68 6.42 9.17
CA PRO A 45 -10.87 5.59 8.27
C PRO A 45 -9.39 5.98 8.34
N ALA A 46 -8.51 5.17 7.76
CA ALA A 46 -7.14 5.60 7.51
C ALA A 46 -7.14 6.83 6.59
N ILE A 47 -6.32 7.84 6.94
CA ILE A 47 -6.29 9.12 6.22
C ILE A 47 -5.17 9.06 5.19
N GLU A 48 -5.56 9.01 3.92
CA GLU A 48 -4.66 9.00 2.79
C GLU A 48 -5.06 10.06 1.76
N PRO A 49 -4.10 10.62 0.99
CA PRO A 49 -4.38 11.77 0.12
C PRO A 49 -5.42 11.50 -0.98
N TYR A 50 -5.39 10.29 -1.54
CA TYR A 50 -6.16 9.93 -2.74
C TYR A 50 -7.12 8.76 -2.53
N ILE A 51 -7.22 8.23 -1.33
CA ILE A 51 -8.20 7.19 -1.00
C ILE A 51 -9.45 7.83 -0.42
N GLU A 52 -10.58 7.62 -1.09
CA GLU A 52 -11.87 8.11 -0.65
C GLU A 52 -12.65 6.97 0.02
N PRO A 53 -13.02 7.10 1.31
CA PRO A 53 -13.81 6.09 2.00
C PRO A 53 -15.28 6.18 1.61
N ILE A 54 -15.98 5.04 1.55
CA ILE A 54 -17.43 5.01 1.36
C ILE A 54 -18.14 5.36 2.67
N ALA A 55 -18.99 6.37 2.64
CA ALA A 55 -19.76 6.78 3.81
C ALA A 55 -20.77 5.68 4.23
N ALA A 56 -20.75 5.32 5.52
CA ALA A 56 -21.66 4.36 6.16
C ALA A 56 -22.13 4.90 7.52
N PRO A 57 -23.03 5.91 7.54
CA PRO A 57 -23.41 6.63 8.75
C PRO A 57 -23.73 5.71 9.94
N PRO A 58 -23.24 6.04 11.16
CA PRO A 58 -22.55 7.29 11.53
C PRO A 58 -21.02 7.28 11.32
N GLY A 59 -20.47 6.53 10.37
CA GLY A 59 -19.07 6.44 10.04
C GLY A 59 -18.83 6.09 8.59
N PHE A 60 -17.80 5.24 8.34
CA PHE A 60 -17.33 4.87 7.02
C PHE A 60 -17.09 3.35 6.93
N LEU A 61 -17.13 2.80 5.74
CA LEU A 61 -16.56 1.48 5.49
C LEU A 61 -15.03 1.58 5.51
N ALA A 62 -14.37 0.59 6.10
CA ALA A 62 -12.93 0.57 6.28
C ALA A 62 -12.20 0.48 4.93
N THR A 63 -11.25 1.37 4.70
CA THR A 63 -10.33 1.33 3.54
C THR A 63 -9.15 0.39 3.76
N SER A 64 -8.87 0.04 5.02
CA SER A 64 -7.93 -0.94 5.54
C SER A 64 -8.28 -1.24 7.01
N PRO A 65 -7.94 -2.40 7.57
CA PRO A 65 -8.06 -2.69 9.00
C PRO A 65 -6.92 -2.09 9.85
N GLU A 66 -5.97 -1.38 9.26
CA GLU A 66 -4.69 -0.94 9.82
C GLU A 66 -4.81 -0.31 11.22
N LEU A 67 -5.60 0.78 11.36
CA LEU A 67 -5.69 1.49 12.64
C LEU A 67 -6.27 0.60 13.75
N ALA A 68 -7.27 -0.22 13.42
CA ALA A 68 -7.86 -1.15 14.37
C ALA A 68 -6.90 -2.28 14.76
N MET A 69 -6.12 -2.82 13.81
CA MET A 69 -5.11 -3.83 14.09
C MET A 69 -3.95 -3.27 14.92
N LYS A 70 -3.48 -2.05 14.64
CA LYS A 70 -2.47 -1.35 15.45
C LYS A 70 -2.94 -1.12 16.88
N ARG A 71 -4.22 -0.82 17.11
CA ARG A 71 -4.80 -0.76 18.45
C ARG A 71 -4.74 -2.11 19.17
N LEU A 72 -4.97 -3.23 18.49
CA LEU A 72 -4.78 -4.56 19.09
C LEU A 72 -3.32 -4.80 19.47
N LEU A 73 -2.36 -4.36 18.65
CA LEU A 73 -0.93 -4.43 18.98
C LEU A 73 -0.58 -3.57 20.21
N CYS A 74 -1.10 -2.34 20.34
CA CYS A 74 -0.95 -1.51 21.52
C CYS A 74 -1.46 -2.20 22.79
N ARG A 75 -2.47 -3.05 22.66
CA ARG A 75 -3.07 -3.85 23.75
C ARG A 75 -2.38 -5.21 23.99
N GLY A 76 -1.27 -5.48 23.29
CA GLY A 76 -0.46 -6.67 23.52
C GLY A 76 -0.95 -7.94 22.83
N SER A 77 -1.63 -7.85 21.68
CA SER A 77 -2.10 -9.01 20.93
C SER A 77 -0.98 -9.94 20.46
N GLY A 78 0.26 -9.44 20.33
CA GLY A 78 1.35 -10.12 19.65
C GLY A 78 1.18 -10.11 18.13
N PRO A 79 1.91 -10.95 17.38
CA PRO A 79 1.80 -11.01 15.91
C PRO A 79 0.41 -11.44 15.48
N ILE A 80 -0.19 -10.67 14.55
CA ILE A 80 -1.57 -10.87 14.09
C ILE A 80 -1.67 -10.73 12.57
N PHE A 81 -2.71 -11.34 12.00
CA PHE A 81 -3.12 -11.10 10.62
C PHE A 81 -4.63 -11.03 10.49
N GLN A 82 -5.11 -10.41 9.44
CA GLN A 82 -6.52 -10.34 9.09
C GLN A 82 -6.72 -10.45 7.58
N LEU A 83 -7.72 -11.21 7.18
CA LEU A 83 -8.33 -11.15 5.87
C LEU A 83 -9.60 -10.31 5.98
N SER A 84 -9.68 -9.20 5.26
CA SER A 84 -10.81 -8.28 5.33
C SER A 84 -11.35 -7.95 3.95
N HIS A 85 -12.66 -7.75 3.86
CA HIS A 85 -13.22 -6.88 2.83
C HIS A 85 -12.90 -5.44 3.19
N VAL A 86 -12.40 -4.68 2.23
CA VAL A 86 -12.14 -3.25 2.34
C VAL A 86 -12.79 -2.51 1.19
N PHE A 87 -13.04 -1.21 1.38
CA PHE A 87 -13.88 -0.43 0.50
C PHE A 87 -13.23 0.92 0.18
N ARG A 88 -13.08 1.22 -1.11
CA ARG A 88 -12.51 2.48 -1.58
C ARG A 88 -13.36 3.03 -2.69
N GLN A 89 -13.94 4.20 -2.48
CA GLN A 89 -14.85 4.83 -3.43
C GLN A 89 -14.11 5.18 -4.73
N ALA A 90 -14.77 4.95 -5.86
CA ALA A 90 -14.26 5.25 -7.20
C ALA A 90 -13.00 4.48 -7.63
N GLU A 91 -12.51 3.51 -6.86
CA GLU A 91 -11.48 2.59 -7.32
C GLU A 91 -12.05 1.56 -8.31
N ARG A 92 -12.02 1.89 -9.61
CA ARG A 92 -12.57 1.04 -10.69
C ARG A 92 -11.56 0.87 -11.81
N GLY A 93 -11.45 -0.36 -12.32
CA GLY A 93 -10.57 -0.68 -13.44
C GLY A 93 -10.30 -2.17 -13.57
N ASP A 94 -9.46 -2.54 -14.52
CA ASP A 94 -9.11 -3.96 -14.74
C ASP A 94 -8.44 -4.60 -13.51
N ARG A 95 -7.74 -3.81 -12.70
CA ARG A 95 -6.98 -4.24 -11.51
C ARG A 95 -7.44 -3.55 -10.22
N HIS A 96 -8.59 -2.89 -10.24
CA HIS A 96 -9.19 -2.18 -9.13
C HIS A 96 -10.67 -2.50 -9.02
N SER A 97 -11.17 -2.56 -7.78
CA SER A 97 -12.58 -2.69 -7.44
C SER A 97 -12.85 -1.88 -6.18
N GLU A 98 -14.04 -1.29 -6.09
CA GLU A 98 -14.45 -0.53 -4.89
C GLU A 98 -14.54 -1.42 -3.64
N GLU A 99 -14.80 -2.71 -3.80
CA GLU A 99 -14.74 -3.73 -2.77
C GLU A 99 -13.74 -4.81 -3.18
N PHE A 100 -12.79 -5.13 -2.29
CA PHE A 100 -11.77 -6.15 -2.53
C PHE A 100 -11.27 -6.77 -1.22
N HIS A 101 -10.51 -7.86 -1.34
CA HIS A 101 -9.93 -8.55 -0.20
C HIS A 101 -8.52 -8.02 0.07
N LEU A 102 -8.30 -7.54 1.28
CA LEU A 102 -6.99 -7.15 1.79
C LEU A 102 -6.53 -8.17 2.83
N LEU A 103 -5.34 -8.73 2.61
CA LEU A 103 -4.62 -9.50 3.60
C LEU A 103 -3.63 -8.57 4.29
N GLU A 104 -3.78 -8.35 5.59
CA GLU A 104 -2.90 -7.48 6.35
C GLU A 104 -2.33 -8.22 7.56
N TRP A 105 -1.03 -8.06 7.83
CA TRP A 105 -0.39 -8.70 8.97
C TRP A 105 0.73 -7.87 9.56
N TYR A 106 1.01 -8.14 10.83
CA TYR A 106 2.00 -7.45 11.64
C TYR A 106 2.92 -8.44 12.36
N ARG A 107 4.23 -8.18 12.29
CA ARG A 107 5.26 -8.88 13.04
C ARG A 107 5.90 -7.94 14.05
N LEU A 108 6.23 -8.46 15.23
CA LEU A 108 7.07 -7.73 16.18
C LEU A 108 8.52 -7.73 15.68
N GLY A 109 9.20 -6.60 15.84
CA GLY A 109 10.58 -6.40 15.41
C GLY A 109 10.80 -5.10 14.64
N GLU A 110 12.04 -4.81 14.30
CA GLU A 110 12.45 -3.56 13.67
C GLU A 110 13.06 -3.76 12.26
N GLU A 111 12.64 -4.82 11.56
CA GLU A 111 13.17 -5.18 10.24
C GLU A 111 12.04 -5.44 9.24
N LEU A 112 12.23 -4.99 7.99
CA LEU A 112 11.31 -5.29 6.87
C LEU A 112 11.57 -6.65 6.24
N GLY A 113 12.80 -7.17 6.31
CA GLY A 113 13.17 -8.43 5.69
C GLY A 113 12.23 -9.62 6.00
N PRO A 114 11.80 -9.83 7.26
CA PRO A 114 10.83 -10.87 7.57
C PRO A 114 9.48 -10.71 6.86
N LEU A 115 8.98 -9.46 6.67
CA LEU A 115 7.75 -9.21 5.92
C LEU A 115 7.91 -9.50 4.44
N GLU A 116 9.05 -9.13 3.86
CA GLU A 116 9.37 -9.43 2.47
C GLU A 116 9.40 -10.95 2.25
N GLY A 117 10.03 -11.71 3.15
CA GLY A 117 10.00 -13.17 3.12
C GLY A 117 8.60 -13.76 3.25
N ASP A 118 7.71 -13.14 4.04
CA ASP A 118 6.31 -13.55 4.11
C ASP A 118 5.58 -13.33 2.79
N VAL A 119 5.77 -12.18 2.15
CA VAL A 119 5.18 -11.88 0.83
C VAL A 119 5.65 -12.92 -0.18
N GLU A 120 6.94 -13.22 -0.24
CA GLU A 120 7.51 -14.25 -1.12
C GLU A 120 6.85 -15.61 -0.88
N ALA A 121 6.74 -16.03 0.39
CA ALA A 121 6.14 -17.31 0.76
C ALA A 121 4.64 -17.38 0.43
N ILE A 122 3.88 -16.31 0.70
CA ILE A 122 2.46 -16.22 0.37
C ILE A 122 2.27 -16.29 -1.14
N VAL A 123 3.05 -15.54 -1.93
CA VAL A 123 2.98 -15.59 -3.39
C VAL A 123 3.22 -17.02 -3.88
N ALA A 124 4.30 -17.67 -3.44
CA ALA A 124 4.60 -19.04 -3.84
C ALA A 124 3.49 -20.04 -3.48
N ARG A 125 2.93 -19.92 -2.27
CA ARG A 125 1.83 -20.77 -1.79
C ARG A 125 0.53 -20.58 -2.57
N VAL A 126 0.18 -19.33 -2.89
CA VAL A 126 -1.02 -19.02 -3.67
C VAL A 126 -0.90 -19.56 -5.09
N PHE A 127 0.22 -19.36 -5.76
CA PHE A 127 0.45 -19.94 -7.09
C PHE A 127 0.37 -21.47 -7.07
N ALA A 128 0.93 -22.10 -6.05
CA ALA A 128 0.84 -23.56 -5.89
C ALA A 128 -0.60 -24.04 -5.63
N ALA A 129 -1.36 -23.32 -4.80
CA ALA A 129 -2.76 -23.66 -4.48
C ALA A 129 -3.69 -23.50 -5.68
N VAL A 130 -3.46 -22.49 -6.52
CA VAL A 130 -4.24 -22.27 -7.75
C VAL A 130 -4.00 -23.38 -8.77
N GLY A 131 -2.74 -23.84 -8.91
CA GLY A 131 -2.39 -24.96 -9.79
C GLY A 131 -2.60 -24.68 -11.29
N GLU A 132 -2.60 -23.42 -11.70
CA GLU A 132 -2.70 -23.00 -13.10
C GLU A 132 -1.31 -23.01 -13.81
N ALA A 133 -1.29 -22.77 -15.11
CA ALA A 133 -0.06 -22.70 -15.89
C ALA A 133 0.81 -21.49 -15.56
N SER A 134 0.28 -20.51 -14.84
CA SER A 134 1.05 -19.34 -14.38
C SER A 134 2.05 -19.76 -13.31
N GLN A 135 3.27 -19.23 -13.38
CA GLN A 135 4.35 -19.55 -12.45
C GLN A 135 4.65 -18.37 -11.56
N PRO A 136 5.01 -18.61 -10.28
CA PRO A 136 5.47 -17.55 -9.40
C PRO A 136 6.81 -16.98 -9.92
N PRO A 137 7.23 -15.80 -9.41
CA PRO A 137 8.55 -15.28 -9.70
C PRO A 137 9.64 -16.32 -9.43
N ARG A 138 10.61 -16.47 -10.34
CA ARG A 138 11.73 -17.41 -10.18
C ARG A 138 12.71 -17.01 -9.09
N ARG A 139 12.78 -15.70 -8.83
CA ARG A 139 13.62 -15.08 -7.79
C ARG A 139 13.01 -13.75 -7.39
N TRP A 140 13.44 -13.25 -6.25
CA TRP A 140 13.13 -11.90 -5.79
C TRP A 140 14.40 -11.07 -5.76
N ARG A 141 14.24 -9.75 -5.92
CA ARG A 141 15.28 -8.76 -5.77
C ARG A 141 14.77 -7.61 -4.92
N ARG A 142 15.70 -6.95 -4.26
CA ARG A 142 15.40 -5.70 -3.53
C ARG A 142 16.10 -4.56 -4.25
N ASP A 143 15.35 -3.49 -4.53
CA ASP A 143 15.85 -2.29 -5.15
C ASP A 143 15.51 -1.09 -4.28
N SER A 144 16.38 -0.06 -4.31
CA SER A 144 16.12 1.22 -3.67
C SER A 144 15.29 2.11 -4.60
N PHE A 145 14.27 2.79 -4.04
CA PHE A 145 13.52 3.81 -4.77
C PHE A 145 14.47 4.83 -5.43
N PHE A 146 15.45 5.31 -4.67
CA PHE A 146 16.40 6.31 -5.16
C PHE A 146 17.22 5.83 -6.34
N GLU A 147 17.66 4.57 -6.32
CA GLU A 147 18.44 3.99 -7.42
C GLU A 147 17.60 3.79 -8.67
N VAL A 148 16.38 3.25 -8.53
CA VAL A 148 15.47 3.06 -9.66
C VAL A 148 15.02 4.41 -10.21
N PHE A 149 14.73 5.38 -9.34
CA PHE A 149 14.37 6.74 -9.77
C PHE A 149 15.50 7.39 -10.57
N ALA A 150 16.73 7.35 -10.04
CA ALA A 150 17.88 7.91 -10.74
C ALA A 150 18.19 7.19 -12.05
N ALA A 151 18.09 5.86 -12.09
CA ALA A 151 18.31 5.07 -13.31
C ALA A 151 17.27 5.35 -14.40
N THR A 152 16.03 5.66 -14.04
CA THR A 152 14.93 5.86 -14.99
C THR A 152 14.71 7.32 -15.39
N THR A 153 15.18 8.29 -14.57
CA THR A 153 14.97 9.72 -14.82
C THR A 153 16.26 10.51 -15.03
N GLY A 154 17.42 9.97 -14.61
CA GLY A 154 18.70 10.67 -14.58
C GLY A 154 18.85 11.65 -13.41
N VAL A 155 17.92 11.67 -12.44
CA VAL A 155 17.90 12.62 -11.32
C VAL A 155 18.16 11.91 -10.00
N ALA A 156 19.05 12.48 -9.18
CA ALA A 156 19.28 12.04 -7.81
C ALA A 156 18.51 12.96 -6.84
N LEU A 157 17.75 12.34 -5.94
CA LEU A 157 16.96 13.01 -4.90
C LEU A 157 17.51 12.67 -3.51
N ARG A 158 17.22 13.54 -2.53
CA ARG A 158 17.54 13.32 -1.11
C ARG A 158 16.39 12.74 -0.33
N GLY A 159 15.13 12.97 -0.79
CA GLY A 159 13.92 12.44 -0.17
C GLY A 159 13.22 13.37 0.82
N ASP A 160 13.72 14.59 0.97
CA ASP A 160 13.18 15.64 1.84
C ASP A 160 13.05 16.99 1.14
N GLU A 161 13.21 17.01 -0.19
CA GLU A 161 13.12 18.23 -0.98
C GLU A 161 11.75 18.91 -0.76
N ASP A 162 11.78 20.23 -0.57
CA ASP A 162 10.56 21.03 -0.61
C ASP A 162 10.03 21.18 -2.05
N ASP A 163 8.87 21.83 -2.19
CA ASP A 163 8.20 22.03 -3.48
C ASP A 163 9.09 22.75 -4.51
N GLY A 164 9.85 23.76 -4.08
CA GLY A 164 10.78 24.52 -4.95
C GLY A 164 11.98 23.69 -5.36
N GLN A 165 12.61 23.02 -4.41
CA GLN A 165 13.78 22.16 -4.65
C GLN A 165 13.46 21.01 -5.61
N LEU A 166 12.30 20.35 -5.42
CA LEU A 166 11.83 19.32 -6.36
C LEU A 166 11.63 19.90 -7.76
N ARG A 167 11.00 21.07 -7.86
CA ARG A 167 10.74 21.74 -9.14
C ARG A 167 12.02 22.08 -9.88
N GLU A 168 13.07 22.48 -9.18
CA GLU A 168 14.37 22.76 -9.77
C GLU A 168 15.12 21.50 -10.20
N ALA A 169 15.03 20.42 -9.41
CA ALA A 169 15.75 19.18 -9.66
C ALA A 169 15.19 18.39 -10.85
N LEU A 170 13.89 18.49 -11.13
CA LEU A 170 13.21 17.61 -12.08
C LEU A 170 13.33 18.08 -13.53
N PRO A 171 13.45 17.14 -14.52
CA PRO A 171 13.35 17.44 -15.94
C PRO A 171 12.01 18.09 -16.30
N ALA A 172 11.98 18.88 -17.37
CA ALA A 172 10.80 19.65 -17.79
C ALA A 172 9.54 18.78 -17.89
N ALA A 173 9.62 17.60 -18.52
CA ALA A 173 8.47 16.72 -18.71
C ALA A 173 7.85 16.16 -17.41
N LEU A 174 8.68 15.87 -16.39
CA LEU A 174 8.19 15.50 -15.06
C LEU A 174 7.65 16.71 -14.31
N ARG A 175 8.36 17.83 -14.37
CA ARG A 175 7.96 19.09 -13.75
C ARG A 175 6.60 19.55 -14.26
N GLU A 176 6.39 19.63 -15.56
CA GLU A 176 5.11 19.98 -16.16
C GLU A 176 4.00 19.04 -15.67
N ALA A 177 4.21 17.72 -15.73
CA ALA A 177 3.20 16.76 -15.31
C ALA A 177 2.84 16.83 -13.81
N VAL A 178 3.77 17.24 -12.95
CA VAL A 178 3.54 17.37 -11.50
C VAL A 178 2.89 18.69 -11.14
N TRP A 179 3.21 19.79 -11.82
CA TRP A 179 2.75 21.13 -11.42
C TRP A 179 1.67 21.74 -12.31
N ASP A 180 1.53 21.30 -13.57
CA ASP A 180 0.50 21.81 -14.45
C ASP A 180 -0.90 21.36 -13.97
N GLY A 181 -1.83 22.31 -13.99
CA GLY A 181 -3.22 22.06 -13.59
C GLY A 181 -3.45 21.91 -12.07
N ARG A 182 -2.47 22.21 -11.22
CA ARG A 182 -2.68 22.23 -9.78
C ARG A 182 -3.76 23.24 -9.38
N PRO A 183 -4.70 22.88 -8.49
CA PRO A 183 -5.74 23.77 -8.05
C PRO A 183 -5.17 24.98 -7.28
N GLY A 184 -5.82 26.15 -7.41
CA GLY A 184 -5.41 27.38 -6.75
C GLY A 184 -5.22 27.27 -5.23
N PRO A 185 -6.12 26.59 -4.48
CA PRO A 185 -5.93 26.38 -3.04
C PRO A 185 -4.62 25.67 -2.68
N LEU A 186 -4.17 24.72 -3.50
CA LEU A 186 -2.89 24.05 -3.28
C LEU A 186 -1.70 24.98 -3.46
N LEU A 187 -1.76 25.95 -4.40
CA LEU A 187 -0.69 26.93 -4.63
C LEU A 187 -0.51 27.89 -3.45
N SER A 188 -1.58 28.13 -2.69
CA SER A 188 -1.58 28.98 -1.49
C SER A 188 -1.49 28.21 -0.17
N ALA A 189 -1.39 26.86 -0.22
CA ALA A 189 -1.28 26.03 0.96
C ALA A 189 0.06 26.20 1.69
N GLU A 190 0.13 25.74 2.94
CA GLU A 190 1.36 25.73 3.73
C GLU A 190 2.49 24.98 3.03
N PRO A 191 3.76 25.36 3.23
CA PRO A 191 4.91 24.75 2.57
C PRO A 191 4.96 23.23 2.67
N GLU A 192 4.65 22.67 3.85
CA GLU A 192 4.60 21.21 4.07
C GLU A 192 3.53 20.53 3.21
N VAL A 193 2.35 21.13 3.06
CA VAL A 193 1.27 20.62 2.23
C VAL A 193 1.66 20.65 0.75
N ARG A 194 2.31 21.73 0.31
CA ARG A 194 2.83 21.84 -1.06
C ARG A 194 3.90 20.79 -1.36
N ALA A 195 4.83 20.60 -0.42
CA ALA A 195 5.87 19.57 -0.54
C ALA A 195 5.25 18.15 -0.61
N LEU A 196 4.30 17.84 0.27
CA LEU A 196 3.58 16.57 0.26
C LEU A 196 2.85 16.34 -1.07
N ALA A 197 2.17 17.37 -1.58
CA ALA A 197 1.50 17.35 -2.88
C ALA A 197 2.49 17.16 -4.05
N ALA A 198 3.67 17.79 -3.98
CA ALA A 198 4.69 17.63 -4.99
C ALA A 198 5.25 16.21 -5.03
N TRP A 199 5.57 15.65 -3.86
CA TRP A 199 6.07 14.29 -3.75
C TRP A 199 5.04 13.22 -4.14
N THR A 200 3.79 13.34 -3.68
CA THR A 200 2.72 12.40 -4.05
C THR A 200 2.38 12.48 -5.53
N GLY A 201 2.34 13.69 -6.09
CA GLY A 201 2.16 13.90 -7.53
C GLY A 201 3.34 13.36 -8.35
N LEU A 202 4.58 13.60 -7.90
CA LEU A 202 5.77 13.05 -8.54
C LEU A 202 5.77 11.53 -8.53
N PHE A 203 5.42 10.92 -7.38
CA PHE A 203 5.35 9.46 -7.27
C PHE A 203 4.33 8.88 -8.25
N GLY A 204 3.12 9.45 -8.35
CA GLY A 204 2.12 9.00 -9.31
C GLY A 204 2.60 9.10 -10.76
N VAL A 205 3.10 10.28 -11.16
CA VAL A 205 3.60 10.49 -12.53
C VAL A 205 4.79 9.59 -12.86
N TRP A 206 5.73 9.44 -11.90
CA TRP A 206 6.90 8.57 -12.09
C TRP A 206 6.49 7.11 -12.16
N SER A 207 5.55 6.66 -11.32
CA SER A 207 5.04 5.29 -11.37
C SER A 207 4.49 4.97 -12.74
N ASP A 208 3.59 5.80 -13.27
CA ASP A 208 2.97 5.56 -14.57
C ASP A 208 3.97 5.59 -15.74
N ARG A 209 4.88 6.56 -15.73
CA ARG A 209 5.73 6.83 -16.90
C ARG A 209 7.06 6.09 -16.90
N HIS A 210 7.57 5.71 -15.74
CA HIS A 210 8.91 5.16 -15.59
C HIS A 210 8.97 3.86 -14.79
N LEU A 211 8.34 3.81 -13.60
CA LEU A 211 8.40 2.64 -12.74
C LEU A 211 7.66 1.44 -13.33
N ASP A 212 6.41 1.61 -13.77
CA ASP A 212 5.62 0.54 -14.36
C ASP A 212 6.30 -0.04 -15.62
N PRO A 213 6.78 0.77 -16.58
CA PRO A 213 7.57 0.26 -17.70
C PRO A 213 8.84 -0.48 -17.29
N TRP A 214 9.54 -0.02 -16.24
CA TRP A 214 10.72 -0.69 -15.70
C TRP A 214 10.36 -2.03 -15.04
N LEU A 215 9.30 -2.08 -14.23
CA LEU A 215 8.77 -3.30 -13.60
C LEU A 215 8.29 -4.32 -14.63
N MET A 216 7.68 -3.86 -15.73
CA MET A 216 7.23 -4.72 -16.82
C MET A 216 8.38 -5.44 -17.54
N GLN A 217 9.61 -4.93 -17.45
CA GLN A 217 10.81 -5.62 -17.96
C GLN A 217 11.27 -6.74 -17.01
N GLN A 218 10.82 -6.73 -15.74
CA GLN A 218 11.19 -7.69 -14.68
C GLN A 218 10.18 -8.87 -14.56
N ARG A 219 9.58 -9.33 -15.65
CA ARG A 219 8.39 -10.22 -15.64
C ARG A 219 8.52 -11.50 -14.83
N ASP A 220 9.71 -12.09 -14.79
CA ASP A 220 9.98 -13.35 -14.09
C ASP A 220 10.62 -13.15 -12.72
N VAL A 221 10.68 -11.90 -12.25
CA VAL A 221 11.31 -11.50 -11.01
C VAL A 221 10.31 -10.77 -10.13
N GLY A 222 10.20 -11.16 -8.86
CA GLY A 222 9.54 -10.35 -7.86
C GLY A 222 10.46 -9.19 -7.44
N VAL A 223 9.92 -8.02 -7.24
CA VAL A 223 10.67 -6.82 -6.87
C VAL A 223 10.14 -6.27 -5.56
N HIS A 224 11.01 -6.15 -4.56
CA HIS A 224 10.79 -5.33 -3.37
C HIS A 224 11.44 -3.98 -3.59
N LEU A 225 10.63 -2.95 -3.83
CA LEU A 225 11.08 -1.56 -3.92
C LEU A 225 11.05 -0.95 -2.52
N GLY A 226 12.22 -0.68 -1.97
CA GLY A 226 12.37 -0.13 -0.62
C GLY A 226 13.03 1.24 -0.60
N GLU A 227 13.38 1.71 0.59
CA GLU A 227 14.04 3.01 0.80
C GLU A 227 13.29 4.17 0.12
N PHE A 228 12.01 4.29 0.40
CA PHE A 228 11.20 5.39 -0.13
C PHE A 228 11.68 6.75 0.42
N PRO A 229 11.47 7.85 -0.31
CA PRO A 229 11.69 9.20 0.19
C PRO A 229 10.97 9.47 1.51
N GLY A 230 11.64 10.15 2.44
CA GLY A 230 11.06 10.50 3.74
C GLY A 230 9.76 11.30 3.64
N ALA A 231 9.59 12.08 2.59
CA ALA A 231 8.36 12.79 2.28
C ALA A 231 7.18 11.86 1.93
N LEU A 232 7.45 10.63 1.48
CA LEU A 232 6.45 9.59 1.16
C LEU A 232 6.28 8.55 2.27
N ALA A 233 6.63 8.91 3.50
CA ALA A 233 6.63 7.98 4.61
C ALA A 233 5.25 7.43 4.99
N ALA A 234 4.15 8.13 4.68
CA ALA A 234 2.81 7.73 5.14
C ALA A 234 2.80 7.40 6.65
N LEU A 235 2.52 6.15 7.02
CA LEU A 235 2.51 5.67 8.40
C LEU A 235 3.82 4.96 8.81
N SER A 236 4.87 5.02 7.97
CA SER A 236 6.16 4.40 8.27
C SER A 236 7.09 5.31 9.09
N ARG A 237 8.02 4.69 9.79
CA ARG A 237 9.14 5.37 10.44
C ARG A 237 10.07 6.00 9.40
N ARG A 238 10.67 7.16 9.73
CA ARG A 238 11.70 7.82 8.94
C ARG A 238 13.08 7.70 9.58
N SER A 239 14.13 7.77 8.78
CA SER A 239 15.52 7.89 9.22
C SER A 239 16.35 8.62 8.17
N GLU A 240 17.58 8.96 8.53
CA GLU A 240 18.59 9.43 7.58
C GLU A 240 19.65 8.37 7.34
N ARG A 241 20.05 8.20 6.07
CA ARG A 241 21.15 7.32 5.69
C ARG A 241 21.87 7.90 4.47
N GLY A 242 23.19 8.13 4.59
CA GLY A 242 24.00 8.62 3.48
C GLY A 242 23.53 9.96 2.91
N GLY A 243 23.02 10.86 3.76
CA GLY A 243 22.51 12.18 3.36
C GLY A 243 21.14 12.12 2.65
N ARG A 244 20.43 10.98 2.77
CA ARG A 244 19.06 10.81 2.26
C ARG A 244 18.08 10.67 3.42
N ALA A 245 16.96 11.36 3.34
CA ALA A 245 15.80 11.13 4.19
C ALA A 245 15.02 9.93 3.66
N ILE A 246 14.95 8.86 4.46
CA ILE A 246 14.39 7.57 4.07
C ILE A 246 13.15 7.26 4.89
N ALA A 247 12.08 6.85 4.21
CA ALA A 247 10.95 6.17 4.79
C ALA A 247 11.20 4.65 4.79
N HIS A 248 10.99 4.01 5.93
CA HIS A 248 11.06 2.55 6.06
C HIS A 248 9.79 1.90 5.51
N ARG A 249 9.65 2.00 4.20
CA ARG A 249 8.53 1.49 3.40
C ARG A 249 9.05 0.55 2.34
N VAL A 250 8.28 -0.47 2.02
CA VAL A 250 8.55 -1.41 0.94
C VAL A 250 7.28 -1.69 0.16
N GLU A 251 7.35 -1.62 -1.17
CA GLU A 251 6.32 -2.11 -2.06
C GLU A 251 6.81 -3.38 -2.76
N SER A 252 5.94 -4.38 -2.85
CA SER A 252 6.26 -5.66 -3.47
C SER A 252 5.48 -5.83 -4.77
N HIS A 253 6.20 -6.07 -5.87
CA HIS A 253 5.64 -6.14 -7.21
C HIS A 253 5.89 -7.50 -7.86
N VAL A 254 4.91 -8.01 -8.60
CA VAL A 254 5.02 -9.22 -9.42
C VAL A 254 4.44 -8.95 -10.80
N GLY A 255 5.22 -9.18 -11.85
CA GLY A 255 4.77 -9.00 -13.22
C GLY A 255 4.31 -7.57 -13.57
N GLY A 256 4.87 -6.56 -12.91
CA GLY A 256 4.48 -5.16 -13.07
C GLY A 256 3.18 -4.79 -12.33
N VAL A 257 2.77 -5.61 -11.36
CA VAL A 257 1.60 -5.33 -10.52
C VAL A 257 2.06 -5.18 -9.08
N GLU A 258 1.75 -4.06 -8.44
CA GLU A 258 1.89 -3.89 -7.02
C GLU A 258 0.96 -4.86 -6.28
N LEU A 259 1.54 -5.71 -5.45
CA LEU A 259 0.81 -6.67 -4.62
C LEU A 259 0.69 -6.22 -3.18
N ALA A 260 1.77 -5.68 -2.61
CA ALA A 260 1.82 -5.39 -1.19
C ALA A 260 2.59 -4.11 -0.90
N ASN A 261 2.18 -3.43 0.17
CA ASN A 261 2.83 -2.24 0.71
C ASN A 261 3.04 -2.44 2.21
N GLY A 262 4.27 -2.31 2.68
CA GLY A 262 4.65 -2.58 4.07
C GLY A 262 5.52 -1.50 4.69
N TYR A 263 5.47 -1.41 6.02
CA TYR A 263 6.15 -0.38 6.81
C TYR A 263 6.87 -0.96 8.03
N LEU A 264 8.00 -0.33 8.43
CA LEU A 264 8.31 -0.26 9.85
C LEU A 264 7.43 0.83 10.46
N GLU A 265 6.65 0.45 11.45
CA GLU A 265 5.55 1.28 11.93
C GLU A 265 6.02 2.52 12.68
N LEU A 266 5.38 3.66 12.42
CA LEU A 266 5.55 4.87 13.20
C LEU A 266 4.91 4.67 14.58
N ARG A 267 5.68 4.99 15.64
CA ARG A 267 5.30 4.78 17.03
C ARG A 267 5.09 6.07 17.81
N ASP A 268 5.44 7.20 17.21
CA ASP A 268 5.26 8.52 17.81
C ASP A 268 3.86 9.07 17.48
N ALA A 269 3.03 9.22 18.52
CA ALA A 269 1.66 9.68 18.38
C ALA A 269 1.57 11.15 17.93
N SER A 270 2.53 11.99 18.32
CA SER A 270 2.54 13.41 17.95
C SER A 270 2.90 13.58 16.48
N GLU A 271 3.89 12.83 16.00
CA GLU A 271 4.26 12.79 14.59
C GLU A 271 3.11 12.18 13.75
N GLN A 272 2.47 11.11 14.23
CA GLN A 272 1.34 10.48 13.53
C GLN A 272 0.18 11.46 13.36
N ARG A 273 -0.16 12.21 14.42
CA ARG A 273 -1.20 13.25 14.37
C ARG A 273 -0.84 14.35 13.39
N ALA A 274 0.40 14.85 13.43
CA ALA A 274 0.86 15.89 12.52
C ALA A 274 0.75 15.45 11.06
N ARG A 275 1.12 14.21 10.75
CA ARG A 275 0.98 13.65 9.39
C ARG A 275 -0.48 13.56 8.95
N PHE A 276 -1.40 13.10 9.80
CA PHE A 276 -2.83 13.06 9.48
C PHE A 276 -3.40 14.46 9.21
N ILE A 277 -2.99 15.46 10.00
CA ILE A 277 -3.40 16.87 9.78
C ILE A 277 -2.87 17.36 8.42
N ALA A 278 -1.61 17.12 8.09
CA ALA A 278 -1.02 17.54 6.81
C ALA A 278 -1.71 16.86 5.61
N VAL A 279 -2.05 15.56 5.73
CA VAL A 279 -2.80 14.85 4.68
C VAL A 279 -4.21 15.40 4.54
N ASN A 280 -4.92 15.72 5.63
CA ASN A 280 -6.23 16.34 5.57
C ASN A 280 -6.17 17.73 4.92
N ALA A 281 -5.17 18.55 5.25
CA ALA A 281 -4.95 19.84 4.59
C ALA A 281 -4.67 19.67 3.08
N LEU A 282 -3.94 18.62 2.69
CA LEU A 282 -3.75 18.29 1.27
C LEU A 282 -5.07 17.88 0.61
N ARG A 283 -5.89 17.04 1.26
CA ARG A 283 -7.22 16.63 0.76
C ARG A 283 -8.09 17.84 0.50
N GLU A 284 -8.18 18.77 1.46
CA GLU A 284 -8.96 20.01 1.31
C GLU A 284 -8.43 20.89 0.17
N ALA A 285 -7.11 21.03 0.05
CA ALA A 285 -6.48 21.77 -1.05
C ALA A 285 -6.74 21.14 -2.43
N LEU A 286 -6.98 19.83 -2.48
CA LEU A 286 -7.39 19.08 -3.69
C LEU A 286 -8.92 19.05 -3.90
N GLY A 287 -9.71 19.65 -3.00
CA GLY A 287 -11.18 19.71 -3.07
C GLY A 287 -11.91 18.50 -2.48
N ALA A 288 -11.19 17.60 -1.78
CA ALA A 288 -11.80 16.52 -1.03
C ALA A 288 -12.11 16.94 0.41
N ALA A 289 -13.04 16.26 1.08
CA ALA A 289 -13.33 16.54 2.48
C ALA A 289 -12.21 16.05 3.41
N ALA A 290 -11.95 16.79 4.48
CA ALA A 290 -11.14 16.28 5.58
C ALA A 290 -11.85 15.10 6.25
N LEU A 291 -11.06 14.11 6.67
CA LEU A 291 -11.56 12.92 7.36
C LEU A 291 -11.35 13.05 8.87
N PRO A 292 -12.23 12.49 9.71
CA PRO A 292 -12.05 12.53 11.15
C PRO A 292 -10.79 11.78 11.57
N LEU A 293 -10.05 12.31 12.54
CA LEU A 293 -8.94 11.62 13.17
C LEU A 293 -9.44 10.47 14.05
N ASP A 294 -8.77 9.32 14.03
CA ASP A 294 -9.00 8.26 15.01
C ASP A 294 -8.32 8.64 16.33
N GLU A 295 -9.05 9.41 17.14
CA GLU A 295 -8.55 9.88 18.44
C GLU A 295 -8.29 8.73 19.43
N GLU A 296 -9.04 7.63 19.31
CA GLU A 296 -8.83 6.45 20.14
C GLU A 296 -7.51 5.75 19.77
N PHE A 297 -7.20 5.62 18.48
CA PHE A 297 -5.91 5.11 18.02
C PHE A 297 -4.76 6.00 18.50
N LEU A 298 -4.86 7.32 18.30
CA LEU A 298 -3.83 8.26 18.72
C LEU A 298 -3.60 8.25 20.23
N ALA A 299 -4.66 8.11 21.03
CA ALA A 299 -4.56 7.98 22.48
C ALA A 299 -3.88 6.67 22.89
N GLU A 300 -4.20 5.55 22.26
CA GLU A 300 -3.56 4.26 22.53
C GLU A 300 -2.10 4.24 22.09
N LEU A 301 -1.78 4.91 20.99
CA LEU A 301 -0.40 5.07 20.51
C LEU A 301 0.45 5.90 21.50
N ALA A 302 -0.15 6.94 22.12
CA ALA A 302 0.50 7.80 23.09
C ALA A 302 0.61 7.17 24.51
N ALA A 303 -0.28 6.23 24.83
CA ALA A 303 -0.29 5.58 26.14
C ALA A 303 0.88 4.59 26.27
N ALA A 304 1.34 4.36 27.52
CA ALA A 304 2.30 3.28 27.76
C ALA A 304 1.59 1.92 27.82
N PRO A 305 2.10 0.86 27.17
CA PRO A 305 3.38 0.79 26.44
C PRO A 305 3.34 1.32 25.00
N GLY A 306 2.17 1.71 24.48
CA GLY A 306 1.99 2.16 23.10
C GLY A 306 2.16 1.03 22.08
N LEU A 307 2.43 1.42 20.84
CA LEU A 307 2.70 0.46 19.78
C LEU A 307 4.09 -0.18 19.97
N PRO A 308 4.20 -1.51 20.07
CA PRO A 308 5.51 -2.16 20.15
C PRO A 308 6.30 -1.93 18.85
N ALA A 309 7.61 -2.16 18.90
CA ALA A 309 8.40 -2.21 17.68
C ALA A 309 7.83 -3.31 16.78
N CYS A 310 7.32 -2.92 15.62
CA CYS A 310 6.69 -3.84 14.68
C CYS A 310 6.81 -3.36 13.24
N ALA A 311 6.61 -4.31 12.35
CA ALA A 311 6.47 -4.09 10.92
C ALA A 311 5.14 -4.66 10.46
N GLY A 312 4.43 -3.93 9.60
CA GLY A 312 3.15 -4.33 9.02
C GLY A 312 3.17 -4.29 7.50
N VAL A 313 2.34 -5.11 6.88
CA VAL A 313 2.17 -5.13 5.43
C VAL A 313 0.74 -5.47 5.05
N ALA A 314 0.24 -4.78 4.05
CA ALA A 314 -1.06 -5.01 3.43
C ALA A 314 -0.86 -5.53 2.00
N LEU A 315 -1.55 -6.63 1.64
CA LEU A 315 -1.47 -7.30 0.35
C LEU A 315 -2.85 -7.41 -0.28
N GLY A 316 -2.99 -6.91 -1.52
CA GLY A 316 -4.20 -7.04 -2.32
C GLY A 316 -4.38 -8.47 -2.82
N LEU A 317 -5.24 -9.25 -2.13
CA LEU A 317 -5.38 -10.68 -2.40
C LEU A 317 -6.00 -10.95 -3.77
N ASP A 318 -6.95 -10.12 -4.22
CA ASP A 318 -7.59 -10.26 -5.54
C ASP A 318 -6.58 -10.13 -6.67
N ARG A 319 -5.63 -9.19 -6.56
CA ARG A 319 -4.54 -9.03 -7.53
C ARG A 319 -3.63 -10.25 -7.55
N LEU A 320 -3.30 -10.82 -6.40
CA LEU A 320 -2.49 -12.03 -6.30
C LEU A 320 -3.20 -13.23 -6.93
N VAL A 321 -4.49 -13.43 -6.64
CA VAL A 321 -5.32 -14.48 -7.26
C VAL A 321 -5.38 -14.29 -8.79
N MET A 322 -5.60 -13.08 -9.26
CA MET A 322 -5.61 -12.73 -10.67
C MET A 322 -4.30 -13.16 -11.36
N LEU A 323 -3.15 -12.81 -10.78
CA LEU A 323 -1.84 -13.18 -11.32
C LEU A 323 -1.61 -14.69 -11.31
N ALA A 324 -1.93 -15.36 -10.21
CA ALA A 324 -1.77 -16.81 -10.07
C ALA A 324 -2.64 -17.58 -11.08
N CYS A 325 -3.81 -17.05 -11.41
CA CYS A 325 -4.66 -17.60 -12.47
C CYS A 325 -4.22 -17.20 -13.89
N GLY A 326 -3.13 -16.46 -14.07
CA GLY A 326 -2.66 -15.98 -15.37
C GLY A 326 -3.65 -15.03 -16.05
N ARG A 327 -4.40 -14.25 -15.28
CA ARG A 327 -5.39 -13.28 -15.76
C ARG A 327 -4.85 -11.84 -15.64
N SER A 328 -5.47 -10.92 -16.37
CA SER A 328 -5.13 -9.50 -16.36
C SER A 328 -6.23 -8.61 -15.81
N ARG A 329 -7.38 -9.18 -15.46
CA ARG A 329 -8.57 -8.48 -14.96
C ARG A 329 -9.10 -9.17 -13.72
N LEU A 330 -9.45 -8.40 -12.69
CA LEU A 330 -10.08 -8.91 -11.46
C LEU A 330 -11.41 -9.61 -11.76
N SER A 331 -12.20 -9.07 -12.69
CA SER A 331 -13.48 -9.66 -13.10
C SER A 331 -13.38 -11.09 -13.61
N ASP A 332 -12.19 -11.55 -14.05
CA ASP A 332 -11.98 -12.93 -14.53
C ASP A 332 -11.89 -13.95 -13.38
N VAL A 333 -11.63 -13.50 -12.16
CA VAL A 333 -11.38 -14.34 -10.97
C VAL A 333 -12.32 -14.06 -9.80
N THR A 334 -13.01 -12.93 -9.78
CA THR A 334 -13.93 -12.53 -8.71
C THR A 334 -15.15 -13.45 -8.64
N VAL A 335 -15.55 -13.85 -7.41
CA VAL A 335 -16.76 -14.63 -7.16
C VAL A 335 -18.01 -13.77 -6.92
N ALA A 336 -17.86 -12.44 -6.79
CA ALA A 336 -18.98 -11.53 -6.60
C ALA A 336 -19.99 -11.62 -7.75
N LEU A 337 -21.27 -11.75 -7.40
CA LEU A 337 -22.38 -11.70 -8.34
C LEU A 337 -22.88 -10.25 -8.41
N GLY A 338 -22.71 -9.60 -9.56
CA GLY A 338 -23.27 -8.26 -9.78
C GLY A 338 -22.49 -7.14 -9.11
N ALA A 339 -21.17 -7.19 -9.09
CA ALA A 339 -20.36 -6.00 -8.81
C ALA A 339 -20.73 -4.91 -9.83
N ALA A 340 -21.26 -3.80 -9.34
CA ALA A 340 -21.72 -2.66 -10.13
C ALA A 340 -20.58 -2.00 -10.91
#